data_79b26bdf229a0d40bd39d74be7e3e20d
#
_entry.id   79b26bdf229a0d40bd39d74be7e3e20d
#
_cell.length_a   1.000
_cell.length_b   1.000
_cell.length_c   1.000
_cell.angle_alpha   90.00
_cell.angle_beta   90.00
_cell.angle_gamma   90.00
#
_symmetry.space_group_name_H-M   'P 1'
#
loop_
_entity.id
_entity.type
_entity.pdbx_description
1 polymer ?
#
loop_
_entity_poly.entity_id
_entity_poly.type
_entity_poly.pdbx_seq_one_letter_code
_entity_poly.pdbx_strand_id
1 'polypeptide(L)'
;MPLLHEPVVTLEDASLRSLSISSLELDVAIRVQNPNPLGVTIRELPFKVLCRDTDNTREIASGNTGCVKIAAGASTLLHVPVKSENAVLIGALAAFVTRGSVKVTIKGTASIDCVLFNWSVPFSKTLPVTVEQVMDSLARQKQ
;
A
#
# COMPACT_ATOMS: atom_id res chain seq x y z
N MET A 1 22.41 -24.49 -11.75
CA MET A 1 22.23 -23.05 -11.95
C MET A 1 20.78 -22.67 -11.69
N PRO A 2 20.54 -21.77 -10.76
CA PRO A 2 19.17 -21.34 -10.57
C PRO A 2 18.71 -20.48 -11.74
N LEU A 3 17.65 -20.93 -12.36
CA LEU A 3 17.04 -20.23 -13.48
C LEU A 3 15.95 -19.27 -13.01
N LEU A 4 15.58 -19.35 -11.74
CA LEU A 4 14.51 -18.56 -11.18
C LEU A 4 15.06 -17.57 -10.15
N HIS A 5 14.53 -16.35 -10.20
CA HIS A 5 14.92 -15.28 -9.29
C HIS A 5 13.68 -14.78 -8.54
N GLU A 6 13.91 -14.35 -7.31
CA GLU A 6 12.85 -13.77 -6.51
C GLU A 6 12.25 -12.56 -7.23
N PRO A 7 10.91 -12.50 -7.38
CA PRO A 7 10.28 -11.31 -7.94
C PRO A 7 10.52 -10.08 -7.07
N VAL A 8 10.50 -8.93 -7.71
CA VAL A 8 10.71 -7.64 -7.03
C VAL A 8 9.36 -7.00 -6.77
N VAL A 9 9.08 -6.70 -5.50
CA VAL A 9 7.85 -6.04 -5.07
C VAL A 9 8.21 -4.65 -4.57
N THR A 10 7.65 -3.62 -5.19
CA THR A 10 7.96 -2.24 -4.86
C THR A 10 6.67 -1.46 -4.67
N LEU A 11 6.59 -0.72 -3.57
CA LEU A 11 5.52 0.25 -3.40
C LEU A 11 5.85 1.48 -4.25
N GLU A 12 5.01 1.75 -5.26
CA GLU A 12 5.21 2.88 -6.14
C GLU A 12 4.62 4.16 -5.55
N ASP A 13 3.40 4.06 -5.02
CA ASP A 13 2.69 5.23 -4.57
C ASP A 13 1.57 4.85 -3.62
N ALA A 14 1.14 5.83 -2.83
CA ALA A 14 -0.05 5.72 -2.01
C ALA A 14 -0.71 7.10 -2.04
N SER A 15 -1.90 7.17 -2.60
CA SER A 15 -2.60 8.44 -2.75
C SER A 15 -3.89 8.45 -1.95
N LEU A 16 -4.17 9.61 -1.37
CA LEU A 16 -5.41 9.83 -0.62
C LEU A 16 -6.54 10.09 -1.62
N ARG A 17 -7.51 9.20 -1.65
CA ARG A 17 -8.66 9.33 -2.55
C ARG A 17 -9.79 10.13 -1.93
N SER A 18 -10.08 9.87 -0.68
CA SER A 18 -11.10 10.62 0.02
C SER A 18 -10.87 10.60 1.51
N LEU A 19 -11.31 11.66 2.18
CA LEU A 19 -11.22 11.80 3.63
C LEU A 19 -12.48 12.52 4.10
N SER A 20 -13.20 11.92 5.03
CA SER A 20 -14.33 12.54 5.70
C SER A 20 -14.15 12.36 7.21
N ILE A 21 -15.10 12.87 7.98
CA ILE A 21 -15.04 12.72 9.44
C ILE A 21 -15.22 11.27 9.89
N SER A 22 -15.69 10.40 9.01
CA SER A 22 -15.98 9.02 9.36
C SER A 22 -15.29 7.98 8.50
N SER A 23 -14.59 8.37 7.44
CA SER A 23 -13.95 7.41 6.55
C SER A 23 -12.73 7.99 5.86
N LEU A 24 -11.82 7.09 5.49
CA LEU A 24 -10.59 7.40 4.78
C LEU A 24 -10.42 6.37 3.67
N GLU A 25 -10.15 6.82 2.45
CA GLU A 25 -9.84 5.92 1.34
C GLU A 25 -8.47 6.27 0.75
N LEU A 26 -7.65 5.26 0.58
CA LEU A 26 -6.35 5.36 -0.05
C LEU A 26 -6.30 4.45 -1.28
N ASP A 27 -5.51 4.83 -2.27
CA ASP A 27 -5.16 3.97 -3.38
C ASP A 27 -3.67 3.64 -3.25
N VAL A 28 -3.37 2.36 -3.08
CA VAL A 28 -2.01 1.88 -2.91
C VAL A 28 -1.57 1.22 -4.21
N ALA A 29 -0.51 1.74 -4.81
CA ALA A 29 0.03 1.22 -6.07
C ALA A 29 1.28 0.40 -5.79
N ILE A 30 1.23 -0.88 -6.12
CA ILE A 30 2.31 -1.84 -5.87
C ILE A 30 2.76 -2.41 -7.21
N ARG A 31 4.05 -2.31 -7.51
CA ARG A 31 4.63 -2.88 -8.71
C ARG A 31 5.27 -4.22 -8.40
N VAL A 32 4.93 -5.22 -9.20
CA VAL A 32 5.55 -6.54 -9.11
C VAL A 32 6.24 -6.84 -10.42
N GLN A 33 7.54 -7.11 -10.34
CA GLN A 33 8.36 -7.44 -11.50
C GLN A 33 8.73 -8.91 -11.43
N ASN A 34 8.38 -9.65 -12.47
CA ASN A 34 8.73 -11.06 -12.59
C ASN A 34 9.88 -11.22 -13.57
N PRO A 35 11.12 -11.41 -13.10
CA PRO A 35 12.27 -11.57 -13.97
C PRO A 35 12.43 -12.96 -14.56
N ASN A 36 11.51 -13.86 -14.24
CA ASN A 36 11.64 -15.27 -14.58
C ASN A 36 11.10 -15.60 -15.97
N PRO A 37 11.60 -16.65 -16.63
CA PRO A 37 11.06 -17.10 -17.89
C PRO A 37 9.74 -17.83 -17.79
N LEU A 38 9.21 -17.98 -16.56
CA LEU A 38 7.93 -18.60 -16.29
C LEU A 38 7.03 -17.60 -15.57
N GLY A 39 5.73 -17.73 -15.75
CA GLY A 39 4.77 -16.93 -15.01
C GLY A 39 4.80 -17.24 -13.52
N VAL A 40 4.46 -16.27 -12.70
CA VAL A 40 4.32 -16.44 -11.25
C VAL A 40 2.91 -16.09 -10.84
N THR A 41 2.50 -16.61 -9.70
CA THR A 41 1.19 -16.32 -9.11
C THR A 41 1.39 -15.72 -7.74
N ILE A 42 0.88 -14.51 -7.54
CA ILE A 42 0.78 -13.93 -6.21
C ILE A 42 -0.42 -14.59 -5.57
N ARG A 43 -0.22 -15.37 -4.51
CA ARG A 43 -1.31 -15.99 -3.78
C ARG A 43 -2.05 -14.98 -2.95
N GLU A 44 -1.28 -14.13 -2.27
CA GLU A 44 -1.81 -13.03 -1.48
C GLU A 44 -0.69 -12.02 -1.27
N LEU A 45 -1.09 -10.78 -1.00
CA LEU A 45 -0.15 -9.71 -0.71
C LEU A 45 -0.81 -8.83 0.35
N PRO A 46 -0.87 -9.31 1.59
CA PRO A 46 -1.43 -8.50 2.67
C PRO A 46 -0.46 -7.38 3.05
N PHE A 47 -1.00 -6.23 3.36
CA PHE A 47 -0.19 -5.10 3.82
C PHE A 47 -0.96 -4.27 4.85
N LYS A 48 -0.20 -3.50 5.61
CA LYS A 48 -0.72 -2.59 6.62
C LYS A 48 -0.29 -1.18 6.31
N VAL A 49 -1.17 -0.24 6.55
CA VAL A 49 -0.90 1.18 6.44
C VAL A 49 -0.77 1.71 7.86
N LEU A 50 0.42 2.21 8.17
CA LEU A 50 0.75 2.69 9.52
C LEU A 50 0.98 4.19 9.48
N CYS A 51 0.43 4.88 10.46
CA CYS A 51 0.65 6.31 10.64
C CYS A 51 1.54 6.50 11.87
N ARG A 52 2.64 7.22 11.69
CA ARG A 52 3.60 7.44 12.77
C ARG A 52 3.50 8.87 13.29
N ASP A 53 3.15 8.97 14.56
CA ASP A 53 3.27 10.18 15.34
C ASP A 53 4.63 10.18 16.06
N THR A 54 4.96 11.26 16.74
CA THR A 54 6.23 11.45 17.43
C THR A 54 6.64 10.26 18.31
N ASP A 55 5.67 9.63 18.96
CA ASP A 55 5.96 8.55 19.91
C ASP A 55 5.21 7.25 19.62
N ASN A 56 4.26 7.24 18.70
CA ASN A 56 3.40 6.07 18.47
C ASN A 56 3.22 5.78 16.99
N THR A 57 3.24 4.48 16.67
CA THR A 57 2.88 4.00 15.34
C THR A 57 1.54 3.31 15.46
N ARG A 58 0.57 3.71 14.63
CA ARG A 58 -0.78 3.16 14.65
C ARG A 58 -1.16 2.62 13.28
N GLU A 59 -1.77 1.45 13.26
CA GLU A 59 -2.33 0.90 12.05
C GLU A 59 -3.63 1.64 11.72
N ILE A 60 -3.68 2.29 10.57
CA ILE A 60 -4.86 3.04 10.14
C ILE A 60 -5.69 2.29 9.11
N ALA A 61 -5.09 1.33 8.41
CA ALA A 61 -5.79 0.56 7.40
C ALA A 61 -4.98 -0.69 7.04
N SER A 62 -5.62 -1.60 6.31
CA SER A 62 -4.95 -2.77 5.77
C SER A 62 -5.58 -3.13 4.44
N GLY A 63 -4.85 -3.87 3.62
CA GLY A 63 -5.34 -4.31 2.33
C GLY A 63 -4.67 -5.61 1.90
N ASN A 64 -5.16 -6.16 0.80
CA ASN A 64 -4.62 -7.37 0.22
C ASN A 64 -4.98 -7.37 -1.27
N THR A 65 -4.01 -7.67 -2.13
CA THR A 65 -4.28 -7.74 -3.57
C THR A 65 -5.14 -8.94 -3.95
N GLY A 66 -5.13 -9.99 -3.12
CA GLY A 66 -5.70 -11.27 -3.50
C GLY A 66 -4.80 -12.00 -4.49
N CYS A 67 -5.38 -12.96 -5.20
CA CYS A 67 -4.63 -13.79 -6.14
C CYS A 67 -4.46 -13.07 -7.48
N VAL A 68 -3.21 -12.91 -7.92
CA VAL A 68 -2.88 -12.24 -9.18
C VAL A 68 -1.82 -13.03 -9.93
N LYS A 69 -2.00 -13.18 -11.24
CA LYS A 69 -1.01 -13.86 -12.10
C LYS A 69 -0.17 -12.82 -12.84
N ILE A 70 1.14 -13.03 -12.82
CA ILE A 70 2.10 -12.17 -13.50
C ILE A 70 2.81 -12.99 -14.57
N ALA A 71 2.73 -12.57 -15.81
CA ALA A 71 3.34 -13.28 -16.93
C ALA A 71 4.87 -13.27 -16.83
N ALA A 72 5.49 -14.22 -17.53
CA ALA A 72 6.96 -14.31 -17.60
C ALA A 72 7.56 -13.00 -18.08
N GLY A 73 8.56 -12.51 -17.39
CA GLY A 73 9.26 -11.29 -17.77
C GLY A 73 8.45 -10.01 -17.67
N ALA A 74 7.23 -10.09 -17.12
CA ALA A 74 6.33 -8.95 -17.06
C ALA A 74 6.48 -8.14 -15.78
N SER A 75 6.12 -6.88 -15.86
CA SER A 75 5.99 -5.98 -14.72
C SER A 75 4.53 -5.52 -14.68
N THR A 76 3.92 -5.64 -13.53
CA THR A 76 2.51 -5.29 -13.36
C THR A 76 2.35 -4.30 -12.21
N LEU A 77 1.58 -3.25 -12.44
CA LEU A 77 1.24 -2.29 -11.41
C LEU A 77 -0.15 -2.63 -10.88
N LEU A 78 -0.22 -2.92 -9.60
CA LEU A 78 -1.47 -3.29 -8.93
C LEU A 78 -1.98 -2.11 -8.13
N HIS A 79 -3.24 -1.74 -8.34
CA HIS A 79 -3.90 -0.70 -7.56
C HIS A 79 -4.83 -1.35 -6.57
N VAL A 80 -4.59 -1.10 -5.29
CA VAL A 80 -5.38 -1.68 -4.21
C VAL A 80 -6.08 -0.56 -3.46
N PRO A 81 -7.42 -0.49 -3.55
CA PRO A 81 -8.16 0.47 -2.74
C PRO A 81 -8.18 0.02 -1.29
N VAL A 82 -7.94 0.95 -0.38
CA VAL A 82 -7.93 0.69 1.05
C VAL A 82 -8.85 1.68 1.71
N LYS A 83 -9.75 1.18 2.55
CA LYS A 83 -10.71 2.01 3.25
C LYS A 83 -10.60 1.81 4.75
N SER A 84 -10.61 2.90 5.49
CA SER A 84 -10.67 2.86 6.95
C SER A 84 -11.88 3.65 7.42
N GLU A 85 -12.61 3.08 8.39
CA GLU A 85 -13.77 3.72 9.01
C GLU A 85 -13.52 4.00 10.50
N ASN A 86 -12.27 3.93 10.92
CA ASN A 86 -11.90 4.17 12.30
C ASN A 86 -11.86 5.66 12.60
N ALA A 87 -12.93 6.18 13.22
CA ALA A 87 -13.08 7.60 13.50
C ALA A 87 -11.96 8.14 14.39
N VAL A 88 -11.44 7.33 15.31
CA VAL A 88 -10.35 7.76 16.19
C VAL A 88 -9.08 8.02 15.39
N LEU A 89 -8.77 7.12 14.46
CA LEU A 89 -7.57 7.27 13.62
C LEU A 89 -7.74 8.41 12.61
N ILE A 90 -8.94 8.59 12.08
CA ILE A 90 -9.23 9.70 11.15
C ILE A 90 -9.09 11.02 11.88
N GLY A 91 -9.58 11.11 13.12
CA GLY A 91 -9.39 12.29 13.96
C GLY A 91 -7.92 12.59 14.24
N ALA A 92 -7.13 11.53 14.50
CA ALA A 92 -5.70 11.68 14.69
C ALA A 92 -5.01 12.21 13.43
N LEU A 93 -5.40 11.70 12.26
CA LEU A 93 -4.86 12.18 10.99
C LEU A 93 -5.19 13.65 10.77
N ALA A 94 -6.42 14.06 11.07
CA ALA A 94 -6.83 15.47 10.96
C ALA A 94 -6.00 16.36 11.89
N ALA A 95 -5.67 15.87 13.09
CA ALA A 95 -4.82 16.61 14.01
C ALA A 95 -3.40 16.76 13.47
N PHE A 96 -2.88 15.76 12.75
CA PHE A 96 -1.56 15.86 12.13
C PHE A 96 -1.51 16.89 11.01
N VAL A 97 -2.62 17.12 10.32
CA VAL A 97 -2.70 18.10 9.24
C VAL A 97 -2.30 19.48 9.74
N THR A 98 -2.60 19.82 11.00
CA THR A 98 -2.25 21.11 11.57
C THR A 98 -0.75 21.27 11.77
N ARG A 99 0.01 20.17 11.68
CA ARG A 99 1.46 20.19 11.85
C ARG A 99 2.23 20.22 10.52
N GLY A 100 1.51 20.22 9.39
CA GLY A 100 2.10 20.36 8.06
C GLY A 100 2.24 19.08 7.28
N SER A 101 2.63 17.97 7.88
CA SER A 101 2.74 16.69 7.20
C SER A 101 2.75 15.54 8.19
N VAL A 102 2.37 14.38 7.69
CA VAL A 102 2.43 13.14 8.46
C VAL A 102 3.11 12.07 7.60
N LYS A 103 3.86 11.19 8.23
CA LYS A 103 4.50 10.08 7.53
C LYS A 103 3.66 8.83 7.65
N VAL A 104 3.41 8.21 6.51
CA VAL A 104 2.65 6.97 6.43
C VAL A 104 3.57 5.87 5.94
N THR A 105 3.64 4.78 6.66
CA THR A 105 4.43 3.62 6.28
C THR A 105 3.51 2.51 5.83
N ILE A 106 3.79 1.97 4.65
CA ILE A 106 3.05 0.83 4.12
C ILE A 106 4.02 -0.34 4.07
N LYS A 107 3.67 -1.42 4.76
CA LYS A 107 4.50 -2.61 4.78
C LYS A 107 3.67 -3.86 4.67
N GLY A 108 4.23 -4.86 4.02
CA GLY A 108 3.55 -6.13 3.82
C GLY A 108 4.49 -7.19 3.31
N THR A 109 3.92 -8.33 2.98
CA THR A 109 4.67 -9.47 2.47
C THR A 109 3.87 -10.11 1.35
N ALA A 110 4.51 -10.29 0.19
CA ALA A 110 3.90 -10.97 -0.94
C ALA A 110 4.24 -12.47 -0.88
N SER A 111 3.23 -13.32 -0.94
CA SER A 111 3.41 -14.76 -1.08
C SER A 111 3.26 -15.12 -2.54
N ILE A 112 4.36 -15.54 -3.17
CA ILE A 112 4.44 -15.74 -4.61
C ILE A 112 4.85 -17.17 -4.92
N ASP A 113 4.14 -17.81 -5.84
CA ASP A 113 4.42 -19.17 -6.27
C ASP A 113 4.87 -19.21 -7.74
N CYS A 114 5.84 -20.05 -8.03
CA CYS A 114 6.25 -20.35 -9.39
C CYS A 114 6.62 -21.84 -9.47
N VAL A 115 5.76 -22.65 -10.06
CA VAL A 115 5.94 -24.09 -10.25
C VAL A 115 6.31 -24.79 -8.92
N LEU A 116 7.61 -25.06 -8.69
CA LEU A 116 8.10 -25.74 -7.49
C LEU A 116 8.68 -24.79 -6.45
N PHE A 117 8.68 -23.48 -6.75
CA PHE A 117 9.26 -22.50 -5.86
C PHE A 117 8.18 -21.59 -5.28
N ASN A 118 8.42 -21.15 -4.06
CA ASN A 118 7.61 -20.09 -3.47
C ASN A 118 8.52 -19.09 -2.76
N TRP A 119 8.07 -17.86 -2.71
CA TRP A 119 8.81 -16.78 -2.08
C TRP A 119 7.88 -16.00 -1.16
N SER A 120 8.45 -15.53 -0.05
CA SER A 120 7.81 -14.51 0.78
C SER A 120 8.64 -13.25 0.63
N VAL A 121 8.11 -12.27 -0.09
CA VAL A 121 8.85 -11.06 -0.43
C VAL A 121 8.31 -9.91 0.41
N PRO A 122 9.07 -9.45 1.43
CA PRO A 122 8.64 -8.32 2.24
C PRO A 122 8.88 -7.01 1.50
N PHE A 123 8.03 -6.02 1.76
CA PHE A 123 8.23 -4.68 1.26
C PHE A 123 7.79 -3.67 2.30
N SER A 124 8.40 -2.50 2.25
CA SER A 124 8.08 -1.41 3.17
C SER A 124 8.51 -0.10 2.56
N LYS A 125 7.67 0.93 2.68
CA LYS A 125 8.03 2.27 2.22
C LYS A 125 7.29 3.29 3.06
N THR A 126 7.99 4.37 3.42
CA THR A 126 7.41 5.49 4.14
C THR A 126 7.23 6.65 3.18
N LEU A 127 6.03 7.19 3.15
CA LEU A 127 5.64 8.28 2.27
C LEU A 127 5.11 9.44 3.10
N PRO A 128 5.46 10.69 2.75
CA PRO A 128 4.83 11.83 3.40
C PRO A 128 3.44 12.08 2.83
N VAL A 129 2.51 12.42 3.71
CA VAL A 129 1.18 12.91 3.31
C VAL A 129 1.13 14.37 3.72
N THR A 130 0.95 15.27 2.76
CA THR A 130 1.00 16.70 3.01
C THR A 130 -0.38 17.25 3.35
N VAL A 131 -0.39 18.41 4.00
CA VAL A 131 -1.62 19.15 4.31
C VAL A 131 -2.41 19.42 3.01
N GLU A 132 -1.69 19.74 1.95
CA GLU A 132 -2.30 20.07 0.66
C GLU A 132 -3.13 18.90 0.12
N GLN A 133 -2.59 17.68 0.18
CA GLN A 133 -3.31 16.49 -0.29
C GLN A 133 -4.59 16.25 0.51
N VAL A 134 -4.53 16.46 1.81
CA VAL A 134 -5.69 16.27 2.69
C VAL A 134 -6.74 17.35 2.39
N MET A 135 -6.31 18.58 2.24
CA MET A 135 -7.23 19.69 1.95
C MET A 135 -7.91 19.53 0.60
N ASP A 136 -7.18 19.08 -0.43
CA ASP A 136 -7.76 18.82 -1.74
C ASP A 136 -8.81 17.71 -1.67
N SER A 137 -8.55 16.68 -0.90
CA SER A 137 -9.49 15.59 -0.72
C SER A 137 -10.78 16.05 -0.03
N LEU A 138 -10.66 16.86 1.01
CA LEU A 138 -11.80 17.44 1.72
C LEU A 138 -12.60 18.37 0.82
N ALA A 139 -11.92 19.18 0.01
CA ALA A 139 -12.58 20.10 -0.92
C ALA A 139 -13.44 19.35 -1.94
N ARG A 140 -12.94 18.23 -2.45
CA ARG A 140 -13.68 17.40 -3.40
C ARG A 140 -14.96 16.81 -2.80
N GLN A 141 -14.96 16.54 -1.51
CA GLN A 141 -16.11 15.96 -0.83
C GLN A 141 -17.24 16.96 -0.62
N LYS A 142 -16.95 18.25 -0.68
CA LYS A 142 -17.96 19.30 -0.50
C LYS A 142 -18.79 19.55 -1.76
N GLN A 143 -18.42 18.91 -2.85
CA GLN A 143 -19.16 18.99 -4.10
C GLN A 143 -20.09 17.77 -4.27
#